data_01ac000f8d3687032c2d16e1b59f0865
#
_entry.id   01ac000f8d3687032c2d16e1b59f0865
#
_cell.length_a   1.000
_cell.length_b   1.000
_cell.length_c   1.000
_cell.angle_alpha   90.00
_cell.angle_beta   90.00
_cell.angle_gamma   90.00
#
_symmetry.space_group_name_H-M   'P 1'
#
loop_
_entity.id
_entity.type
_entity.pdbx_description
1 polymer ?
#
loop_
_entity_poly.entity_id
_entity_poly.type
_entity_poly.pdbx_seq_one_letter_code
_entity_poly.pdbx_strand_id
1 'polypeptide(L)'
;MQERQISFYSEGYKLDGTIYLPDDYQEGEKRPAIIPNSGYQGFNEFYPRLFARNLTELGYVCLGFDYRGFARSEGQQGRVILDEQVQDVRNAITFLQTQEEVDPENIGLIGWGMGASNVVRVAAADKRVKAVAALNGFYNGERWLKSIHSYVEWMEIKNMIEADRILRVTSGSSKYEDPFIHYPLDPATNDYVQKELAPLSPFGKQTHLQFTESIIELDADKIAKDIECPLFIGHGKDNLLHPVEESLRFYDAATDPKQLFIINGKHNDFMYHEHSVFQDLIGQLKQFFGKCLHYEKLVKIS
;
A
#
# COMPACT_ATOMS: atom_id res chain seq x y z
N MET A 1 -4.26 -17.60 -13.45
CA MET A 1 -4.95 -16.86 -12.36
C MET A 1 -6.42 -16.71 -12.71
N GLN A 2 -7.32 -17.16 -11.84
CA GLN A 2 -8.76 -16.96 -11.97
C GLN A 2 -9.16 -15.69 -11.24
N GLU A 3 -10.12 -14.93 -11.77
CA GLU A 3 -10.55 -13.65 -11.18
C GLU A 3 -12.04 -13.70 -10.84
N ARG A 4 -12.40 -13.34 -9.61
CA ARG A 4 -13.78 -13.22 -9.16
C ARG A 4 -14.04 -11.81 -8.63
N GLN A 5 -14.89 -11.05 -9.33
CA GLN A 5 -15.31 -9.72 -8.89
C GLN A 5 -16.12 -9.84 -7.60
N ILE A 6 -15.81 -8.97 -6.66
CA ILE A 6 -16.47 -8.89 -5.35
C ILE A 6 -16.74 -7.44 -4.95
N SER A 7 -17.52 -7.27 -3.92
CA SER A 7 -17.59 -6.03 -3.19
C SER A 7 -17.77 -6.31 -1.69
N PHE A 8 -17.29 -5.40 -0.86
CA PHE A 8 -17.47 -5.45 0.57
C PHE A 8 -17.71 -4.04 1.13
N TYR A 9 -18.12 -3.93 2.39
CA TYR A 9 -18.39 -2.64 3.00
C TYR A 9 -17.27 -2.22 3.95
N SER A 10 -16.89 -0.95 3.88
CA SER A 10 -16.00 -0.30 4.82
C SER A 10 -16.63 0.99 5.31
N GLU A 11 -16.95 1.07 6.61
CA GLU A 11 -17.58 2.24 7.25
C GLU A 11 -18.82 2.76 6.48
N GLY A 12 -19.62 1.83 5.94
CA GLY A 12 -20.83 2.13 5.18
C GLY A 12 -20.64 2.39 3.69
N TYR A 13 -19.42 2.53 3.21
CA TYR A 13 -19.11 2.63 1.78
C TYR A 13 -18.92 1.24 1.16
N LYS A 14 -19.51 1.02 0.01
CA LYS A 14 -19.30 -0.21 -0.78
C LYS A 14 -18.01 -0.07 -1.57
N LEU A 15 -17.04 -0.94 -1.29
CA LEU A 15 -15.77 -1.01 -1.99
C LEU A 15 -15.78 -2.12 -3.03
N ASP A 16 -15.23 -1.82 -4.22
CA ASP A 16 -15.08 -2.76 -5.33
C ASP A 16 -13.74 -3.47 -5.24
N GLY A 17 -13.71 -4.76 -5.57
CA GLY A 17 -12.49 -5.54 -5.52
C GLY A 17 -12.55 -6.82 -6.33
N THR A 18 -11.44 -7.53 -6.36
CA THR A 18 -11.28 -8.80 -7.07
C THR A 18 -10.55 -9.78 -6.18
N ILE A 19 -11.11 -10.96 -5.99
CA ILE A 19 -10.38 -12.11 -5.48
C ILE A 19 -9.70 -12.78 -6.67
N TYR A 20 -8.39 -12.99 -6.51
CA TYR A 20 -7.53 -13.68 -7.44
C TYR A 20 -7.19 -15.04 -6.87
N LEU A 21 -7.51 -16.10 -7.63
CA LEU A 21 -7.27 -17.48 -7.24
C LEU A 21 -6.15 -18.10 -8.10
N PRO A 22 -5.32 -18.97 -7.49
CA PRO A 22 -4.38 -19.80 -8.25
C PRO A 22 -5.09 -20.67 -9.30
N ASP A 23 -4.45 -20.94 -10.42
CA ASP A 23 -5.02 -21.80 -11.46
C ASP A 23 -5.24 -23.25 -10.99
N ASP A 24 -4.45 -23.71 -10.03
CA ASP A 24 -4.54 -25.03 -9.41
C ASP A 24 -5.48 -25.09 -8.19
N TYR A 25 -6.21 -24.01 -7.88
CA TYR A 25 -7.17 -24.00 -6.79
C TYR A 25 -8.29 -25.02 -7.02
N GLN A 26 -8.61 -25.77 -5.98
CA GLN A 26 -9.73 -26.74 -6.00
C GLN A 26 -10.78 -26.32 -4.96
N GLU A 27 -12.04 -26.45 -5.34
CA GLU A 27 -13.16 -26.13 -4.46
C GLU A 27 -13.07 -26.88 -3.12
N GLY A 28 -13.26 -26.15 -2.02
CA GLY A 28 -13.12 -26.67 -0.66
C GLY A 28 -11.71 -26.59 -0.05
N GLU A 29 -10.70 -26.22 -0.83
CA GLU A 29 -9.38 -25.90 -0.27
C GLU A 29 -9.39 -24.54 0.44
N LYS A 30 -8.64 -24.47 1.54
CA LYS A 30 -8.31 -23.19 2.20
C LYS A 30 -6.85 -22.88 1.98
N ARG A 31 -6.58 -21.67 1.51
CA ARG A 31 -5.22 -21.22 1.22
C ARG A 31 -4.87 -19.94 1.98
N PRO A 32 -3.60 -19.73 2.31
CA PRO A 32 -3.17 -18.44 2.86
C PRO A 32 -3.46 -17.34 1.85
N ALA A 33 -3.80 -16.16 2.37
CA ALA A 33 -4.18 -15.02 1.54
C ALA A 33 -3.26 -13.82 1.73
N ILE A 34 -3.10 -13.03 0.68
CA ILE A 34 -2.32 -11.79 0.70
C ILE A 34 -3.17 -10.66 0.13
N ILE A 35 -3.15 -9.50 0.80
CA ILE A 35 -3.77 -8.26 0.30
C ILE A 35 -2.65 -7.34 -0.18
N PRO A 36 -2.43 -7.20 -1.50
CA PRO A 36 -1.59 -6.15 -2.05
C PRO A 36 -2.31 -4.80 -1.98
N ASN A 37 -1.63 -3.79 -1.43
CA ASN A 37 -2.19 -2.46 -1.18
C ASN A 37 -1.45 -1.40 -1.98
N SER A 38 -2.20 -0.60 -2.74
CA SER A 38 -1.68 0.52 -3.50
C SER A 38 -1.17 1.65 -2.62
N GLY A 39 -0.45 2.59 -3.24
CA GLY A 39 -0.12 3.89 -2.69
C GLY A 39 -1.32 4.82 -2.62
N TYR A 40 -1.10 6.11 -2.88
CA TYR A 40 -2.13 7.13 -2.70
C TYR A 40 -3.33 6.96 -3.66
N GLN A 41 -3.07 6.62 -4.91
CA GLN A 41 -4.10 6.25 -5.89
C GLN A 41 -4.45 4.77 -5.72
N GLY A 42 -5.44 4.52 -4.90
CA GLY A 42 -5.76 3.17 -4.46
C GLY A 42 -6.72 2.45 -5.37
N PHE A 43 -6.33 2.08 -6.60
CA PHE A 43 -7.17 1.23 -7.42
C PHE A 43 -6.52 -0.11 -7.75
N ASN A 44 -7.38 -1.13 -7.81
CA ASN A 44 -7.02 -2.54 -7.92
C ASN A 44 -6.33 -2.90 -9.23
N GLU A 45 -6.77 -2.31 -10.33
CA GLU A 45 -6.40 -2.71 -11.70
C GLU A 45 -4.88 -2.61 -11.96
N PHE A 46 -4.16 -1.89 -11.14
CA PHE A 46 -2.77 -1.58 -11.35
C PHE A 46 -1.84 -2.37 -10.43
N TYR A 47 -1.49 -1.82 -9.28
CA TYR A 47 -0.52 -2.41 -8.37
C TYR A 47 -1.00 -3.71 -7.71
N PRO A 48 -2.21 -3.76 -7.11
CA PRO A 48 -2.68 -4.99 -6.50
C PRO A 48 -2.76 -6.15 -7.49
N ARG A 49 -3.25 -5.91 -8.70
CA ARG A 49 -3.34 -6.92 -9.75
C ARG A 49 -1.97 -7.43 -10.21
N LEU A 50 -0.97 -6.53 -10.33
CA LEU A 50 0.40 -6.92 -10.67
C LEU A 50 0.98 -7.91 -9.65
N PHE A 51 0.83 -7.61 -8.35
CA PHE A 51 1.31 -8.50 -7.30
C PHE A 51 0.48 -9.77 -7.20
N ALA A 52 -0.85 -9.67 -7.29
CA ALA A 52 -1.74 -10.83 -7.26
C ALA A 52 -1.39 -11.85 -8.34
N ARG A 53 -1.09 -11.40 -9.57
CA ARG A 53 -0.66 -12.28 -10.66
C ARG A 53 0.53 -13.14 -10.28
N ASN A 54 1.54 -12.55 -9.63
CA ASN A 54 2.76 -13.28 -9.27
C ASN A 54 2.57 -14.14 -8.01
N LEU A 55 1.77 -13.68 -7.06
CA LEU A 55 1.55 -14.39 -5.80
C LEU A 55 0.60 -15.58 -5.95
N THR A 56 -0.38 -15.51 -6.87
CA THR A 56 -1.25 -16.66 -7.18
C THR A 56 -0.48 -17.80 -7.82
N GLU A 57 0.56 -17.53 -8.60
CA GLU A 57 1.49 -18.54 -9.12
C GLU A 57 2.25 -19.28 -8.00
N LEU A 58 2.39 -18.63 -6.84
CA LEU A 58 2.97 -19.21 -5.64
C LEU A 58 1.94 -19.91 -4.74
N GLY A 59 0.68 -19.96 -5.16
CA GLY A 59 -0.40 -20.68 -4.45
C GLY A 59 -1.20 -19.83 -3.46
N TYR A 60 -0.96 -18.52 -3.35
CA TYR A 60 -1.74 -17.62 -2.48
C TYR A 60 -3.05 -17.19 -3.13
N VAL A 61 -4.10 -17.07 -2.33
CA VAL A 61 -5.28 -16.28 -2.68
C VAL A 61 -4.94 -14.82 -2.51
N CYS A 62 -5.33 -13.94 -3.44
CA CYS A 62 -5.10 -12.51 -3.28
C CYS A 62 -6.41 -11.73 -3.35
N LEU A 63 -6.50 -10.65 -2.57
CA LEU A 63 -7.56 -9.65 -2.67
C LEU A 63 -6.96 -8.32 -3.06
N GLY A 64 -7.29 -7.83 -4.26
CA GLY A 64 -7.07 -6.44 -4.64
C GLY A 64 -8.39 -5.67 -4.58
N PHE A 65 -8.37 -4.42 -4.15
CA PHE A 65 -9.56 -3.59 -4.08
C PHE A 65 -9.25 -2.11 -4.33
N ASP A 66 -10.29 -1.39 -4.72
CA ASP A 66 -10.24 0.07 -4.85
C ASP A 66 -10.52 0.69 -3.48
N TYR A 67 -9.65 1.57 -2.98
CA TYR A 67 -9.93 2.34 -1.76
C TYR A 67 -11.17 3.22 -1.94
N ARG A 68 -11.81 3.58 -0.82
CA ARG A 68 -12.93 4.53 -0.85
C ARG A 68 -12.56 5.81 -1.63
N GLY A 69 -13.49 6.30 -2.45
CA GLY A 69 -13.27 7.48 -3.29
C GLY A 69 -12.42 7.26 -4.52
N PHE A 70 -12.06 6.01 -4.85
CA PHE A 70 -11.31 5.66 -6.06
C PHE A 70 -12.05 4.68 -6.95
N ALA A 71 -11.82 4.83 -8.26
CA ALA A 71 -12.31 3.95 -9.32
C ALA A 71 -13.80 3.60 -9.17
N ARG A 72 -14.13 2.33 -8.84
CA ARG A 72 -15.52 1.87 -8.71
C ARG A 72 -16.01 1.80 -7.27
N SER A 73 -15.16 2.09 -6.30
CA SER A 73 -15.56 2.17 -4.90
C SER A 73 -16.34 3.44 -4.59
N GLU A 74 -17.32 3.33 -3.69
CA GLU A 74 -18.04 4.47 -3.17
C GLU A 74 -17.15 5.36 -2.30
N GLY A 75 -17.60 6.57 -2.03
CA GLY A 75 -16.88 7.58 -1.26
C GLY A 75 -16.69 8.87 -2.05
N GLN A 76 -16.18 9.90 -1.38
CA GLN A 76 -15.94 11.19 -2.01
C GLN A 76 -14.66 11.12 -2.86
N GLN A 77 -14.82 11.33 -4.17
CA GLN A 77 -13.68 11.32 -5.10
C GLN A 77 -12.64 12.39 -4.74
N GLY A 78 -11.37 12.00 -4.80
CA GLY A 78 -10.24 12.88 -4.49
C GLY A 78 -10.06 13.14 -2.99
N ARG A 79 -10.91 12.59 -2.11
CA ARG A 79 -10.70 12.63 -0.67
C ARG A 79 -9.83 11.46 -0.26
N VAL A 80 -8.57 11.75 0.08
CA VAL A 80 -7.60 10.76 0.53
C VAL A 80 -7.21 11.07 1.96
N ILE A 81 -7.56 10.17 2.87
CA ILE A 81 -7.21 10.24 4.29
C ILE A 81 -6.56 8.92 4.65
N LEU A 82 -5.31 8.95 5.12
CA LEU A 82 -4.53 7.73 5.37
C LEU A 82 -5.15 6.83 6.44
N ASP A 83 -5.79 7.39 7.45
CA ASP A 83 -6.49 6.62 8.49
C ASP A 83 -7.70 5.87 7.93
N GLU A 84 -8.40 6.47 6.98
CA GLU A 84 -9.52 5.81 6.28
C GLU A 84 -9.04 4.67 5.39
N GLN A 85 -7.91 4.84 4.70
CA GLN A 85 -7.30 3.76 3.93
C GLN A 85 -6.83 2.60 4.83
N VAL A 86 -6.24 2.90 5.99
CA VAL A 86 -5.91 1.89 7.01
C VAL A 86 -7.16 1.12 7.45
N GLN A 87 -8.29 1.83 7.66
CA GLN A 87 -9.55 1.17 8.03
C GLN A 87 -10.10 0.31 6.88
N ASP A 88 -9.97 0.75 5.62
CA ASP A 88 -10.37 -0.04 4.46
C ASP A 88 -9.58 -1.36 4.38
N VAL A 89 -8.28 -1.34 4.63
CA VAL A 89 -7.45 -2.55 4.67
C VAL A 89 -7.89 -3.48 5.82
N ARG A 90 -8.19 -2.96 7.00
CA ARG A 90 -8.67 -3.77 8.13
C ARG A 90 -10.02 -4.43 7.83
N ASN A 91 -10.92 -3.71 7.14
CA ASN A 91 -12.20 -4.26 6.71
C ASN A 91 -12.03 -5.29 5.57
N ALA A 92 -11.05 -5.09 4.69
CA ALA A 92 -10.66 -6.09 3.69
C ALA A 92 -10.15 -7.40 4.33
N ILE A 93 -9.37 -7.33 5.43
CA ILE A 93 -8.97 -8.51 6.22
C ILE A 93 -10.22 -9.22 6.76
N THR A 94 -11.17 -8.47 7.35
CA THR A 94 -12.40 -9.02 7.89
C THR A 94 -13.23 -9.70 6.78
N PHE A 95 -13.33 -9.09 5.61
CA PHE A 95 -14.00 -9.67 4.46
C PHE A 95 -13.32 -10.96 4.00
N LEU A 96 -11.99 -10.98 3.88
CA LEU A 96 -11.24 -12.19 3.49
C LEU A 96 -11.48 -13.36 4.45
N GLN A 97 -11.57 -13.12 5.74
CA GLN A 97 -11.85 -14.18 6.72
C GLN A 97 -13.20 -14.86 6.53
N THR A 98 -14.13 -14.24 5.79
CA THR A 98 -15.44 -14.83 5.47
C THR A 98 -15.44 -15.64 4.18
N GLN A 99 -14.35 -15.64 3.41
CA GLN A 99 -14.26 -16.32 2.13
C GLN A 99 -13.90 -17.79 2.32
N GLU A 100 -14.60 -18.68 1.62
CA GLU A 100 -14.46 -20.14 1.78
C GLU A 100 -13.06 -20.63 1.36
N GLU A 101 -12.46 -20.01 0.36
CA GLU A 101 -11.14 -20.31 -0.18
C GLU A 101 -9.98 -19.82 0.68
N VAL A 102 -10.24 -19.03 1.72
CA VAL A 102 -9.21 -18.39 2.54
C VAL A 102 -9.01 -19.12 3.87
N ASP A 103 -7.77 -19.36 4.24
CA ASP A 103 -7.39 -19.70 5.60
C ASP A 103 -7.35 -18.42 6.45
N PRO A 104 -8.33 -18.20 7.34
CA PRO A 104 -8.46 -16.96 8.10
C PRO A 104 -7.32 -16.71 9.08
N GLU A 105 -6.54 -17.75 9.42
CA GLU A 105 -5.38 -17.65 10.31
C GLU A 105 -4.07 -17.37 9.57
N ASN A 106 -4.09 -17.28 8.24
CA ASN A 106 -2.90 -17.08 7.41
C ASN A 106 -3.10 -15.93 6.40
N ILE A 107 -3.20 -14.70 6.91
CA ILE A 107 -3.39 -13.49 6.08
C ILE A 107 -2.14 -12.60 6.17
N GLY A 108 -1.56 -12.28 5.00
CA GLY A 108 -0.44 -11.36 4.83
C GLY A 108 -0.83 -10.07 4.12
N LEU A 109 -0.01 -9.04 4.29
CA LEU A 109 -0.16 -7.75 3.61
C LEU A 109 1.08 -7.41 2.81
N ILE A 110 0.89 -6.75 1.67
CA ILE A 110 1.95 -6.05 0.93
C ILE A 110 1.49 -4.63 0.69
N GLY A 111 2.38 -3.64 0.90
CA GLY A 111 2.12 -2.25 0.57
C GLY A 111 3.27 -1.63 -0.22
N TRP A 112 2.94 -0.82 -1.23
CA TRP A 112 3.92 -0.12 -2.06
C TRP A 112 3.77 1.40 -1.93
N GLY A 113 4.90 2.12 -1.85
CA GLY A 113 4.89 3.56 -1.69
C GLY A 113 4.17 3.97 -0.40
N MET A 114 3.15 4.80 -0.49
CA MET A 114 2.28 5.16 0.64
C MET A 114 1.54 3.94 1.21
N GLY A 115 1.23 2.94 0.39
CA GLY A 115 0.65 1.68 0.84
C GLY A 115 1.56 0.94 1.82
N ALA A 116 2.88 1.10 1.73
CA ALA A 116 3.83 0.56 2.71
C ALA A 116 3.58 1.15 4.11
N SER A 117 3.37 2.47 4.20
CA SER A 117 3.03 3.15 5.45
C SER A 117 1.69 2.66 6.02
N ASN A 118 0.70 2.43 5.15
CA ASN A 118 -0.61 1.95 5.56
C ASN A 118 -0.54 0.51 6.12
N VAL A 119 0.13 -0.43 5.41
CA VAL A 119 0.15 -1.84 5.86
C VAL A 119 0.93 -2.06 7.15
N VAL A 120 2.01 -1.29 7.41
CA VAL A 120 2.71 -1.39 8.70
C VAL A 120 1.86 -0.85 9.85
N ARG A 121 1.04 0.19 9.61
CA ARG A 121 0.07 0.71 10.59
C ARG A 121 -1.03 -0.30 10.87
N VAL A 122 -1.51 -1.00 9.85
CA VAL A 122 -2.46 -2.11 10.02
C VAL A 122 -1.82 -3.23 10.83
N ALA A 123 -0.61 -3.66 10.48
CA ALA A 123 0.08 -4.77 11.15
C ALA A 123 0.36 -4.48 12.64
N ALA A 124 0.66 -3.22 12.99
CA ALA A 124 0.83 -2.81 14.38
C ALA A 124 -0.48 -2.86 15.19
N ALA A 125 -1.61 -2.55 14.54
CA ALA A 125 -2.91 -2.43 15.21
C ALA A 125 -3.78 -3.70 15.12
N ASP A 126 -3.48 -4.64 14.20
CA ASP A 126 -4.35 -5.78 13.90
C ASP A 126 -3.56 -7.11 13.89
N LYS A 127 -3.70 -7.89 14.95
CA LYS A 127 -2.99 -9.16 15.18
C LYS A 127 -3.43 -10.31 14.24
N ARG A 128 -4.43 -10.08 13.40
CA ARG A 128 -4.82 -11.02 12.34
C ARG A 128 -3.80 -11.04 11.19
N VAL A 129 -3.00 -9.98 11.05
CA VAL A 129 -1.89 -9.93 10.11
C VAL A 129 -0.78 -10.85 10.57
N LYS A 130 -0.43 -11.86 9.76
CA LYS A 130 0.58 -12.86 10.08
C LYS A 130 1.94 -12.58 9.43
N ALA A 131 1.99 -11.73 8.42
CA ALA A 131 3.22 -11.25 7.79
C ALA A 131 2.94 -9.96 7.04
N VAL A 132 3.88 -9.02 7.03
CA VAL A 132 3.74 -7.75 6.31
C VAL A 132 4.99 -7.43 5.51
N ALA A 133 4.81 -7.04 4.24
CA ALA A 133 5.87 -6.54 3.37
C ALA A 133 5.62 -5.08 3.01
N ALA A 134 6.55 -4.21 3.33
CA ALA A 134 6.50 -2.78 3.09
C ALA A 134 7.55 -2.39 2.03
N LEU A 135 7.11 -1.87 0.88
CA LEU A 135 7.94 -1.71 -0.30
C LEU A 135 8.03 -0.23 -0.72
N ASN A 136 9.26 0.29 -0.89
CA ASN A 136 9.51 1.66 -1.36
C ASN A 136 8.73 2.74 -0.58
N GLY A 137 8.54 2.55 0.74
CA GLY A 137 7.72 3.41 1.58
C GLY A 137 8.46 4.62 2.17
N PHE A 138 7.67 5.46 2.82
CA PHE A 138 8.12 6.44 3.81
C PHE A 138 7.30 6.22 5.08
N TYR A 139 7.82 6.57 6.25
CA TYR A 139 7.21 6.18 7.52
C TYR A 139 6.98 7.35 8.48
N ASN A 140 7.55 8.51 8.16
CA ASN A 140 7.24 9.77 8.83
C ASN A 140 7.02 10.85 7.77
N GLY A 141 5.75 11.23 7.56
CA GLY A 141 5.37 12.10 6.45
C GLY A 141 5.85 13.53 6.63
N GLU A 142 5.88 14.06 7.85
CA GLU A 142 6.44 15.41 8.11
C GLU A 142 7.93 15.45 7.76
N ARG A 143 8.71 14.48 8.22
CA ARG A 143 10.14 14.38 7.93
C ARG A 143 10.39 14.26 6.43
N TRP A 144 9.65 13.38 5.76
CA TRP A 144 9.77 13.18 4.32
C TRP A 144 9.45 14.45 3.54
N LEU A 145 8.29 15.08 3.76
CA LEU A 145 7.91 16.31 3.06
C LEU A 145 8.90 17.46 3.33
N LYS A 146 9.38 17.61 4.55
CA LYS A 146 10.43 18.59 4.86
C LYS A 146 11.74 18.35 4.09
N SER A 147 12.07 17.09 3.79
CA SER A 147 13.31 16.76 3.08
C SER A 147 13.30 17.12 1.60
N ILE A 148 12.12 17.27 1.01
CA ILE A 148 11.92 17.58 -0.42
C ILE A 148 11.49 19.04 -0.69
N HIS A 149 11.36 19.87 0.36
CA HIS A 149 10.95 21.27 0.25
C HIS A 149 11.99 22.18 0.90
N SER A 150 12.13 23.39 0.34
CA SER A 150 12.82 24.49 1.04
C SER A 150 12.02 24.91 2.28
N TYR A 151 12.69 25.65 3.19
CA TYR A 151 11.99 26.18 4.37
C TYR A 151 10.79 27.07 4.02
N VAL A 152 10.90 27.88 2.96
CA VAL A 152 9.83 28.78 2.53
C VAL A 152 8.64 27.98 2.02
N GLU A 153 8.86 27.02 1.11
CA GLU A 153 7.81 26.15 0.58
C GLU A 153 7.13 25.35 1.70
N TRP A 154 7.91 24.85 2.65
CA TRP A 154 7.36 24.14 3.80
C TRP A 154 6.43 25.04 4.64
N MET A 155 6.79 26.28 4.87
CA MET A 155 5.94 27.23 5.60
C MET A 155 4.69 27.60 4.82
N GLU A 156 4.77 27.70 3.49
CA GLU A 156 3.61 27.92 2.61
C GLU A 156 2.63 26.74 2.68
N ILE A 157 3.11 25.50 2.60
CA ILE A 157 2.29 24.29 2.77
C ILE A 157 1.56 24.31 4.13
N LYS A 158 2.25 24.63 5.21
CA LYS A 158 1.63 24.71 6.54
C LYS A 158 0.54 25.79 6.61
N ASN A 159 0.77 26.94 6.04
CA ASN A 159 -0.22 28.03 5.99
C ASN A 159 -1.44 27.65 5.14
N MET A 160 -1.23 26.95 4.03
CA MET A 160 -2.33 26.45 3.19
C MET A 160 -3.19 25.43 3.94
N ILE A 161 -2.57 24.52 4.69
CA ILE A 161 -3.29 23.51 5.51
C ILE A 161 -4.11 24.22 6.59
N GLU A 162 -3.55 25.23 7.27
CA GLU A 162 -4.29 25.97 8.29
C GLU A 162 -5.48 26.71 7.70
N ALA A 163 -5.32 27.33 6.54
CA ALA A 163 -6.41 27.98 5.82
C ALA A 163 -7.50 26.97 5.39
N ASP A 164 -7.09 25.76 4.95
CA ASP A 164 -8.02 24.69 4.60
C ASP A 164 -8.77 24.13 5.81
N ARG A 165 -8.14 24.03 6.98
CA ARG A 165 -8.79 23.68 8.25
C ARG A 165 -9.93 24.65 8.58
N ILE A 166 -9.68 25.94 8.44
CA ILE A 166 -10.70 26.99 8.63
C ILE A 166 -11.82 26.82 7.59
N LEU A 167 -11.46 26.62 6.31
CA LEU A 167 -12.44 26.45 5.24
C LEU A 167 -13.36 25.25 5.52
N ARG A 168 -12.81 24.11 5.94
CA ARG A 168 -13.57 22.90 6.25
C ARG A 168 -14.61 23.11 7.35
N VAL A 169 -14.26 23.82 8.42
CA VAL A 169 -15.20 24.06 9.53
C VAL A 169 -16.22 25.17 9.24
N THR A 170 -15.92 26.07 8.31
CA THR A 170 -16.81 27.18 7.95
C THR A 170 -17.70 26.92 6.76
N SER A 171 -17.25 26.07 5.81
CA SER A 171 -17.98 25.78 4.56
C SER A 171 -18.32 24.29 4.36
N GLY A 172 -17.75 23.40 5.19
CA GLY A 172 -17.94 21.95 5.05
C GLY A 172 -17.15 21.32 3.90
N SER A 173 -16.21 22.03 3.28
CA SER A 173 -15.45 21.55 2.14
C SER A 173 -13.94 21.84 2.27
N SER A 174 -13.11 20.99 1.72
CA SER A 174 -11.68 21.20 1.56
C SER A 174 -11.34 21.68 0.15
N LYS A 175 -10.25 22.39 -0.01
CA LYS A 175 -9.75 22.80 -1.32
C LYS A 175 -9.23 21.59 -2.10
N TYR A 176 -9.56 21.52 -3.39
CA TYR A 176 -8.99 20.54 -4.31
C TYR A 176 -7.74 21.11 -4.98
N GLU A 177 -6.69 20.31 -5.03
CA GLU A 177 -5.43 20.66 -5.70
C GLU A 177 -4.78 19.41 -6.34
N ASP A 178 -3.85 19.66 -7.26
CA ASP A 178 -2.94 18.62 -7.72
C ASP A 178 -2.00 18.24 -6.56
N PRO A 179 -2.02 17.00 -6.07
CA PRO A 179 -1.20 16.58 -4.93
C PRO A 179 0.30 16.71 -5.21
N PHE A 180 0.71 16.66 -6.47
CA PHE A 180 2.11 16.72 -6.86
C PHE A 180 2.72 18.12 -6.73
N ILE A 181 1.92 19.15 -6.41
CA ILE A 181 2.42 20.46 -5.98
C ILE A 181 3.09 20.35 -4.61
N HIS A 182 2.49 19.57 -3.70
CA HIS A 182 3.01 19.41 -2.33
C HIS A 182 3.93 18.21 -2.17
N TYR A 183 3.91 17.34 -3.14
CA TYR A 183 4.77 16.17 -3.14
C TYR A 183 5.31 15.95 -4.57
N PRO A 184 6.33 16.77 -4.93
CA PRO A 184 6.85 16.75 -6.29
C PRO A 184 7.46 15.40 -6.63
N LEU A 185 7.11 14.89 -7.81
CA LEU A 185 7.63 13.64 -8.33
C LEU A 185 9.05 13.84 -8.87
N ASP A 186 9.92 12.89 -8.63
CA ASP A 186 11.18 12.82 -9.36
C ASP A 186 10.93 12.54 -10.86
N PRO A 187 11.90 12.85 -11.75
CA PRO A 187 11.65 12.74 -13.20
C PRO A 187 11.23 11.34 -13.67
N ALA A 188 11.76 10.27 -13.07
CA ALA A 188 11.43 8.90 -13.47
C ALA A 188 10.00 8.54 -13.02
N THR A 189 9.63 8.94 -11.80
CA THR A 189 8.28 8.74 -11.28
C THR A 189 7.25 9.58 -12.05
N ASN A 190 7.59 10.84 -12.38
CA ASN A 190 6.71 11.67 -13.19
C ASN A 190 6.46 11.04 -14.58
N ASP A 191 7.51 10.57 -15.25
CA ASP A 191 7.40 9.85 -16.52
C ASP A 191 6.46 8.64 -16.42
N TYR A 192 6.61 7.84 -15.36
CA TYR A 192 5.75 6.71 -15.10
C TYR A 192 4.29 7.11 -14.89
N VAL A 193 4.05 8.14 -14.08
CA VAL A 193 2.69 8.67 -13.84
C VAL A 193 2.06 9.15 -15.15
N GLN A 194 2.78 9.89 -15.98
CA GLN A 194 2.25 10.42 -17.23
C GLN A 194 1.99 9.33 -18.29
N LYS A 195 2.83 8.30 -18.35
CA LYS A 195 2.74 7.25 -19.37
C LYS A 195 1.79 6.12 -18.99
N GLU A 196 1.81 5.71 -17.73
CA GLU A 196 1.13 4.50 -17.28
C GLU A 196 -0.15 4.80 -16.48
N LEU A 197 -0.15 5.84 -15.64
CA LEU A 197 -1.29 6.14 -14.75
C LEU A 197 -2.25 7.17 -15.33
N ALA A 198 -1.75 8.29 -15.85
CA ALA A 198 -2.60 9.39 -16.31
C ALA A 198 -3.57 9.00 -17.45
N PRO A 199 -3.27 8.05 -18.35
CA PRO A 199 -4.20 7.57 -19.34
C PRO A 199 -5.35 6.75 -18.77
N LEU A 200 -5.23 6.23 -17.56
CA LEU A 200 -6.29 5.41 -16.95
C LEU A 200 -7.45 6.28 -16.47
N SER A 201 -8.66 5.87 -16.81
CA SER A 201 -9.88 6.57 -16.39
C SER A 201 -10.02 6.74 -14.87
N PRO A 202 -9.62 5.76 -14.03
CA PRO A 202 -9.69 5.90 -12.57
C PRO A 202 -8.66 6.88 -11.99
N PHE A 203 -7.68 7.35 -12.76
CA PHE A 203 -6.64 8.22 -12.22
C PHE A 203 -7.19 9.63 -11.89
N GLY A 204 -7.28 9.94 -10.61
CA GLY A 204 -7.70 11.26 -10.12
C GLY A 204 -6.52 12.25 -10.13
N LYS A 205 -6.71 13.39 -10.82
CA LYS A 205 -5.68 14.43 -10.94
C LYS A 205 -5.72 15.46 -9.81
N GLN A 206 -6.76 15.46 -9.01
CA GLN A 206 -6.95 16.42 -7.91
C GLN A 206 -7.37 15.69 -6.64
N THR A 207 -6.81 16.10 -5.52
CA THR A 207 -7.17 15.62 -4.19
C THR A 207 -7.53 16.79 -3.28
N HIS A 208 -8.25 16.51 -2.21
CA HIS A 208 -8.42 17.45 -1.13
C HIS A 208 -7.08 17.78 -0.48
N LEU A 209 -6.89 19.01 -0.06
CA LEU A 209 -5.68 19.44 0.67
C LEU A 209 -5.52 18.70 2.01
N GLN A 210 -6.60 18.14 2.56
CA GLN A 210 -6.54 17.17 3.67
C GLN A 210 -5.61 15.98 3.41
N PHE A 211 -5.38 15.61 2.16
CA PHE A 211 -4.41 14.56 1.83
C PHE A 211 -3.00 14.93 2.30
N THR A 212 -2.54 16.16 2.00
CA THR A 212 -1.23 16.64 2.44
C THR A 212 -1.16 16.72 3.97
N GLU A 213 -2.23 17.17 4.62
CA GLU A 213 -2.34 17.16 6.08
C GLU A 213 -2.23 15.76 6.64
N SER A 214 -2.94 14.80 6.07
CA SER A 214 -2.91 13.40 6.47
C SER A 214 -1.51 12.75 6.30
N ILE A 215 -0.75 13.17 5.27
CA ILE A 215 0.66 12.78 5.13
C ILE A 215 1.50 13.35 6.28
N ILE A 216 1.36 14.65 6.59
CA ILE A 216 2.13 15.31 7.65
C ILE A 216 1.87 14.67 9.02
N GLU A 217 0.65 14.24 9.28
CA GLU A 217 0.25 13.60 10.53
C GLU A 217 0.73 12.14 10.65
N LEU A 218 1.15 11.53 9.54
CA LEU A 218 1.67 10.17 9.54
C LEU A 218 3.00 10.09 10.29
N ASP A 219 3.05 9.27 11.33
CA ASP A 219 4.27 8.92 12.07
C ASP A 219 4.23 7.43 12.46
N ALA A 220 4.59 6.58 11.50
CA ALA A 220 4.65 5.14 11.72
C ALA A 220 5.90 4.72 12.53
N ASP A 221 6.92 5.56 12.64
CA ASP A 221 8.10 5.25 13.47
C ASP A 221 7.70 4.99 14.93
N LYS A 222 6.66 5.68 15.42
CA LYS A 222 6.18 5.52 16.81
C LYS A 222 5.59 4.15 17.11
N ILE A 223 5.04 3.49 16.10
CA ILE A 223 4.35 2.21 16.24
C ILE A 223 5.15 1.02 15.67
N ALA A 224 6.37 1.26 15.20
CA ALA A 224 7.21 0.23 14.60
C ALA A 224 7.45 -0.96 15.53
N LYS A 225 7.63 -0.69 16.84
CA LYS A 225 7.81 -1.71 17.88
C LYS A 225 6.55 -2.51 18.22
N ASP A 226 5.37 -2.04 17.79
CA ASP A 226 4.09 -2.69 18.06
C ASP A 226 3.73 -3.73 16.97
N ILE A 227 4.57 -3.85 15.92
CA ILE A 227 4.46 -4.90 14.91
C ILE A 227 5.01 -6.19 15.50
N GLU A 228 4.13 -7.17 15.71
CA GLU A 228 4.49 -8.47 16.29
C GLU A 228 4.68 -9.57 15.24
N CYS A 229 4.14 -9.37 14.02
CA CYS A 229 4.31 -10.33 12.94
C CYS A 229 5.63 -10.09 12.19
N PRO A 230 6.15 -11.11 11.45
CA PRO A 230 7.30 -10.92 10.58
C PRO A 230 7.13 -9.73 9.62
N LEU A 231 8.16 -8.88 9.57
CA LEU A 231 8.23 -7.68 8.76
C LEU A 231 9.29 -7.82 7.68
N PHE A 232 8.91 -7.61 6.42
CA PHE A 232 9.82 -7.44 5.29
C PHE A 232 9.82 -5.99 4.83
N ILE A 233 11.00 -5.39 4.71
CA ILE A 233 11.16 -4.06 4.10
C ILE A 233 11.99 -4.22 2.82
N GLY A 234 11.38 -3.87 1.69
CA GLY A 234 12.03 -3.82 0.38
C GLY A 234 12.17 -2.38 -0.13
N HIS A 235 13.39 -1.97 -0.54
CA HIS A 235 13.58 -0.61 -1.03
C HIS A 235 14.60 -0.52 -2.16
N GLY A 236 14.26 0.28 -3.18
CA GLY A 236 15.17 0.63 -4.25
C GLY A 236 16.18 1.70 -3.80
N LYS A 237 17.46 1.41 -3.88
CA LYS A 237 18.54 2.33 -3.43
C LYS A 237 18.51 3.68 -4.15
N ASP A 238 18.09 3.69 -5.42
CA ASP A 238 18.03 4.86 -6.28
C ASP A 238 16.62 5.50 -6.32
N ASN A 239 15.79 5.20 -5.33
CA ASN A 239 14.47 5.78 -5.17
C ASN A 239 14.58 7.23 -4.69
N LEU A 240 14.37 8.17 -5.61
CA LEU A 240 14.45 9.60 -5.32
C LEU A 240 13.15 10.17 -4.75
N LEU A 241 12.02 9.48 -4.96
CA LEU A 241 10.74 9.92 -4.41
C LEU A 241 10.66 9.69 -2.89
N HIS A 242 10.97 8.47 -2.48
CA HIS A 242 11.05 8.12 -1.07
C HIS A 242 12.49 7.71 -0.75
N PRO A 243 13.25 8.50 -0.01
CA PRO A 243 14.65 8.19 0.31
C PRO A 243 14.77 6.87 1.07
N VAL A 244 15.79 6.07 0.74
CA VAL A 244 16.03 4.76 1.37
C VAL A 244 16.22 4.87 2.88
N GLU A 245 16.66 6.02 3.37
CA GLU A 245 16.82 6.33 4.79
C GLU A 245 15.51 6.22 5.58
N GLU A 246 14.36 6.44 4.94
CA GLU A 246 13.05 6.22 5.57
C GLU A 246 12.87 4.75 5.94
N SER A 247 13.17 3.85 5.02
CA SER A 247 13.12 2.41 5.26
C SER A 247 14.16 1.92 6.25
N LEU A 248 15.38 2.46 6.22
CA LEU A 248 16.43 2.11 7.18
C LEU A 248 16.05 2.51 8.60
N ARG A 249 15.55 3.74 8.80
CA ARG A 249 15.08 4.22 10.10
C ARG A 249 13.93 3.39 10.66
N PHE A 250 12.94 3.09 9.82
CA PHE A 250 11.81 2.26 10.23
C PHE A 250 12.24 0.84 10.57
N TYR A 251 13.14 0.26 9.78
CA TYR A 251 13.73 -1.04 10.07
C TYR A 251 14.44 -1.06 11.43
N ASP A 252 15.25 -0.04 11.73
CA ASP A 252 15.97 0.04 13.01
C ASP A 252 15.00 0.17 14.20
N ALA A 253 13.87 0.86 14.03
CA ALA A 253 12.86 1.04 15.06
C ALA A 253 11.97 -0.19 15.30
N ALA A 254 11.80 -1.05 14.30
CA ALA A 254 10.98 -2.25 14.40
C ALA A 254 11.67 -3.37 15.18
N THR A 255 10.87 -4.29 15.76
CA THR A 255 11.35 -5.48 16.47
C THR A 255 11.48 -6.70 15.54
N ASP A 256 12.28 -7.69 15.95
CA ASP A 256 12.34 -8.97 15.26
C ASP A 256 11.04 -9.77 15.43
N PRO A 257 10.67 -10.64 14.44
CA PRO A 257 11.45 -10.98 13.24
C PRO A 257 11.27 -9.98 12.09
N LYS A 258 12.38 -9.44 11.57
CA LYS A 258 12.39 -8.48 10.47
C LYS A 258 13.46 -8.79 9.43
N GLN A 259 13.19 -8.45 8.18
CA GLN A 259 14.11 -8.61 7.05
C GLN A 259 14.20 -7.32 6.25
N LEU A 260 15.41 -6.94 5.87
CA LEU A 260 15.68 -5.79 5.00
C LEU A 260 16.23 -6.27 3.66
N PHE A 261 15.67 -5.77 2.57
CA PHE A 261 16.09 -6.03 1.21
C PHE A 261 16.29 -4.70 0.45
N ILE A 262 17.53 -4.30 0.27
CA ILE A 262 17.91 -3.13 -0.51
C ILE A 262 18.46 -3.58 -1.85
N ILE A 263 17.88 -3.06 -2.94
CA ILE A 263 18.26 -3.40 -4.30
C ILE A 263 18.62 -2.13 -5.10
N ASN A 264 19.54 -2.24 -6.06
CA ASN A 264 19.80 -1.16 -7.00
C ASN A 264 18.59 -1.01 -7.92
N GLY A 265 17.78 0.01 -7.69
CA GLY A 265 16.53 0.26 -8.41
C GLY A 265 15.86 1.55 -7.98
N LYS A 266 15.02 2.07 -8.86
CA LYS A 266 14.22 3.28 -8.66
C LYS A 266 12.85 2.94 -8.06
N HIS A 267 12.08 3.99 -7.72
CA HIS A 267 10.75 3.84 -7.14
C HIS A 267 9.83 2.92 -7.95
N ASN A 268 9.77 3.10 -9.27
CA ASN A 268 8.84 2.39 -10.15
C ASN A 268 9.42 1.12 -10.81
N ASP A 269 10.68 0.76 -10.58
CA ASP A 269 11.24 -0.50 -11.07
C ASP A 269 10.54 -1.72 -10.45
N PHE A 270 9.88 -1.52 -9.32
CA PHE A 270 9.01 -2.51 -8.66
C PHE A 270 7.63 -2.67 -9.32
N MET A 271 7.35 -1.93 -10.37
CA MET A 271 6.04 -1.88 -11.04
C MET A 271 6.03 -2.49 -12.44
N TYR A 272 7.15 -2.98 -12.90
CA TYR A 272 7.28 -3.60 -14.22
C TYR A 272 7.58 -5.09 -14.09
N HIS A 273 6.63 -5.94 -14.48
CA HIS A 273 6.77 -7.39 -14.36
C HIS A 273 8.09 -7.93 -14.94
N GLU A 274 8.46 -7.45 -16.13
CA GLU A 274 9.66 -7.93 -16.83
C GLU A 274 10.98 -7.31 -16.31
N HIS A 275 10.90 -6.38 -15.37
CA HIS A 275 12.10 -5.73 -14.84
C HIS A 275 12.81 -6.63 -13.84
N SER A 276 14.15 -6.76 -13.95
CA SER A 276 14.95 -7.62 -13.07
C SER A 276 14.78 -7.31 -11.60
N VAL A 277 14.66 -6.03 -11.24
CA VAL A 277 14.40 -5.57 -9.85
C VAL A 277 13.08 -6.14 -9.32
N PHE A 278 12.02 -6.16 -10.15
CA PHE A 278 10.74 -6.76 -9.76
C PHE A 278 10.85 -8.27 -9.59
N GLN A 279 11.54 -8.95 -10.50
CA GLN A 279 11.73 -10.41 -10.43
C GLN A 279 12.55 -10.81 -9.19
N ASP A 280 13.62 -10.09 -8.89
CA ASP A 280 14.41 -10.30 -7.67
C ASP A 280 13.55 -10.07 -6.41
N LEU A 281 12.73 -9.01 -6.39
CA LEU A 281 11.80 -8.75 -5.31
C LEU A 281 10.80 -9.88 -5.10
N ILE A 282 10.17 -10.37 -6.19
CA ILE A 282 9.21 -11.49 -6.11
C ILE A 282 9.90 -12.74 -5.57
N GLY A 283 11.15 -13.00 -5.96
CA GLY A 283 11.96 -14.09 -5.40
C GLY A 283 12.16 -13.97 -3.88
N GLN A 284 12.42 -12.75 -3.37
CA GLN A 284 12.53 -12.49 -1.93
C GLN A 284 11.19 -12.62 -1.21
N LEU A 285 10.11 -12.09 -1.79
CA LEU A 285 8.77 -12.20 -1.22
C LEU A 285 8.29 -13.65 -1.15
N LYS A 286 8.61 -14.47 -2.17
CA LYS A 286 8.37 -15.92 -2.16
C LYS A 286 9.00 -16.58 -0.94
N GLN A 287 10.28 -16.29 -0.70
CA GLN A 287 11.01 -16.85 0.45
C GLN A 287 10.43 -16.35 1.78
N PHE A 288 10.11 -15.06 1.87
CA PHE A 288 9.56 -14.46 3.08
C PHE A 288 8.19 -15.02 3.43
N PHE A 289 7.21 -14.91 2.53
CA PHE A 289 5.86 -15.40 2.79
C PHE A 289 5.80 -16.92 2.93
N GLY A 290 6.63 -17.66 2.19
CA GLY A 290 6.71 -19.12 2.31
C GLY A 290 7.18 -19.61 3.67
N LYS A 291 7.91 -18.76 4.44
CA LYS A 291 8.30 -19.05 5.83
C LYS A 291 7.25 -18.62 6.85
N CYS A 292 6.47 -17.58 6.52
CA CYS A 292 5.57 -16.91 7.47
C CYS A 292 4.11 -17.34 7.33
N LEU A 293 3.66 -17.69 6.13
CA LEU A 293 2.29 -18.10 5.84
C LEU A 293 2.29 -19.59 5.47
N HIS A 294 1.84 -20.43 6.39
CA HIS A 294 1.92 -21.87 6.26
C HIS A 294 0.87 -22.43 5.30
N TYR A 295 1.36 -23.07 4.24
CA TYR A 295 0.53 -23.87 3.33
C TYR A 295 1.25 -25.17 3.01
N GLU A 296 0.66 -26.31 3.37
CA GLU A 296 1.32 -27.62 3.28
C GLU A 296 1.81 -28.02 1.87
N LYS A 297 1.16 -27.50 0.80
CA LYS A 297 1.62 -27.73 -0.58
C LYS A 297 2.89 -26.94 -0.93
N LEU A 298 3.13 -25.78 -0.32
CA LEU A 298 4.31 -24.94 -0.59
C LEU A 298 5.59 -25.54 0.00
N VAL A 299 5.48 -26.33 1.06
CA VAL A 299 6.60 -26.99 1.75
C VAL A 299 7.22 -28.11 0.88
N LYS A 300 6.50 -28.64 -0.12
CA LYS A 300 6.98 -29.72 -0.99
C LYS A 300 7.77 -29.27 -2.23
N ILE A 301 7.93 -27.97 -2.45
CA ILE A 301 8.59 -27.39 -3.64
C ILE A 301 9.92 -26.68 -3.27
N SER A 302 10.31 -26.71 -2.01
CA SER A 302 11.59 -26.11 -1.51
C SER A 302 12.73 -27.12 -1.47
#